data_4958f8541cbe4287921e0901ecd8447c
#
_entry.id   4958f8541cbe4287921e0901ecd8447c
#
_cell.length_a   1.000
_cell.length_b   1.000
_cell.length_c   1.000
_cell.angle_alpha   90.00
_cell.angle_beta   90.00
_cell.angle_gamma   90.00
#
_symmetry.space_group_name_H-M   'P 1'
#
loop_
_entity.id
_entity.type
_entity.pdbx_description
1 polymer ?
#
loop_
_entity_poly.entity_id
_entity_poly.type
_entity_poly.pdbx_seq_one_letter_code
_entity_poly.pdbx_strand_id
1 'polypeptide(L)'
;IIKRFGLGYSLYSWNSLMDYLLSIGYEKKDLVKSGLVTHKENGDKYYDKFRNRVMFPIFDYRGNVIGFGGRVLDDSMPKYLNSPDTILFNKRYNLYGLNYAKKSIKNDTLILVEGYMDLISLVEYGIENVVATLGTALTNEQGKLIKRYASTAVISYDSDEAGIKATLRAIEILRHQNINVKILNLKDCKDPDDFIKKYKKEGFLKAIEDSVSHIIFQINILKRKFDFNKDEHLIKFAKEAASIIKTLSSPVEKDFYIKYVSK
;
A
#
# COMPACT_ATOMS: atom_id res chain seq x y z
N ILE A 1 0.05 -0.42 20.22
CA ILE A 1 -0.55 -0.32 18.88
C ILE A 1 -1.94 0.31 18.95
N ILE A 2 -2.91 -0.25 19.69
CA ILE A 2 -4.31 0.23 19.71
C ILE A 2 -4.38 1.74 19.96
N LYS A 3 -3.77 2.22 21.06
CA LYS A 3 -3.75 3.67 21.39
C LYS A 3 -3.01 4.51 20.34
N ARG A 4 -1.91 4.00 19.80
CA ARG A 4 -1.07 4.71 18.82
C ARG A 4 -1.83 4.98 17.52
N PHE A 5 -2.55 3.98 17.02
CA PHE A 5 -3.32 4.09 15.76
C PHE A 5 -4.77 4.52 15.97
N GLY A 6 -5.22 4.68 17.22
CA GLY A 6 -6.60 5.04 17.55
C GLY A 6 -7.61 3.97 17.15
N LEU A 7 -7.21 2.68 17.18
CA LEU A 7 -8.07 1.59 16.74
C LEU A 7 -9.32 1.52 17.63
N GLY A 8 -10.46 1.29 16.99
CA GLY A 8 -11.75 1.17 17.65
C GLY A 8 -12.57 0.00 17.10
N TYR A 9 -13.82 -0.06 17.49
CA TYR A 9 -14.75 -1.09 17.01
C TYR A 9 -16.12 -0.46 16.74
N SER A 10 -16.70 -0.76 15.58
CA SER A 10 -18.07 -0.40 15.24
C SER A 10 -19.03 -1.53 15.65
N LEU A 11 -20.06 -1.18 16.41
CA LEU A 11 -21.01 -2.13 16.97
C LEU A 11 -21.76 -2.92 15.87
N TYR A 12 -22.25 -4.11 16.22
CA TYR A 12 -23.17 -4.87 15.38
C TYR A 12 -24.58 -4.29 15.46
N SER A 13 -24.76 -3.12 14.85
CA SER A 13 -26.01 -2.39 14.82
C SER A 13 -26.15 -1.62 13.51
N TRP A 14 -27.38 -1.38 13.08
CA TRP A 14 -27.66 -0.64 11.86
C TRP A 14 -27.60 0.88 12.03
N ASN A 15 -27.77 1.41 13.22
CA ASN A 15 -27.97 2.83 13.46
C ASN A 15 -27.41 3.35 14.78
N SER A 16 -26.65 2.56 15.54
CA SER A 16 -26.17 2.96 16.88
C SER A 16 -25.26 4.21 16.84
N LEU A 17 -24.39 4.33 15.83
CA LEU A 17 -23.55 5.52 15.66
C LEU A 17 -24.40 6.73 15.24
N MET A 18 -25.30 6.53 14.27
CA MET A 18 -26.20 7.58 13.81
C MET A 18 -27.05 8.12 14.96
N ASP A 19 -27.70 7.24 15.73
CA ASP A 19 -28.57 7.65 16.84
C ASP A 19 -27.80 8.40 17.91
N TYR A 20 -26.59 7.93 18.25
CA TYR A 20 -25.71 8.64 19.17
C TYR A 20 -25.36 10.04 18.69
N LEU A 21 -24.90 10.17 17.44
CA LEU A 21 -24.50 11.46 16.88
C LEU A 21 -25.69 12.45 16.78
N LEU A 22 -26.87 11.95 16.43
CA LEU A 22 -28.10 12.75 16.43
C LEU A 22 -28.44 13.23 17.84
N SER A 23 -28.27 12.37 18.86
CA SER A 23 -28.59 12.74 20.28
C SER A 23 -27.68 13.85 20.82
N ILE A 24 -26.47 14.03 20.24
CA ILE A 24 -25.54 15.10 20.62
C ILE A 24 -25.57 16.29 19.65
N GLY A 25 -26.58 16.35 18.75
CA GLY A 25 -26.89 17.52 17.95
C GLY A 25 -26.36 17.57 16.53
N TYR A 26 -25.76 16.49 16.02
CA TYR A 26 -25.40 16.43 14.60
C TYR A 26 -26.63 16.17 13.73
N GLU A 27 -26.61 16.65 12.49
CA GLU A 27 -27.72 16.45 11.55
C GLU A 27 -27.43 15.26 10.60
N LYS A 28 -28.48 14.51 10.20
CA LYS A 28 -28.36 13.39 9.26
C LYS A 28 -27.58 13.73 7.99
N LYS A 29 -27.83 14.95 7.44
CA LYS A 29 -27.15 15.41 6.23
C LYS A 29 -25.62 15.48 6.38
N ASP A 30 -25.14 15.85 7.56
CA ASP A 30 -23.71 15.98 7.82
C ASP A 30 -23.08 14.60 8.08
N LEU A 31 -23.83 13.68 8.69
CA LEU A 31 -23.40 12.29 8.86
C LEU A 31 -23.26 11.56 7.51
N VAL A 32 -24.14 11.85 6.56
CA VAL A 32 -24.02 11.32 5.17
C VAL A 32 -22.81 11.93 4.46
N LYS A 33 -22.65 13.27 4.54
CA LYS A 33 -21.50 13.98 3.93
C LYS A 33 -20.15 13.53 4.50
N SER A 34 -20.11 13.17 5.78
CA SER A 34 -18.90 12.64 6.41
C SER A 34 -18.56 11.20 5.99
N GLY A 35 -19.51 10.51 5.34
CA GLY A 35 -19.36 9.11 4.96
C GLY A 35 -19.48 8.11 6.12
N LEU A 36 -19.99 8.53 7.28
CA LEU A 36 -20.25 7.67 8.43
C LEU A 36 -21.61 6.97 8.33
N VAL A 37 -22.57 7.62 7.69
CA VAL A 37 -23.93 7.12 7.45
C VAL A 37 -24.16 6.98 5.95
N THR A 38 -24.80 5.90 5.57
CA THR A 38 -25.25 5.68 4.18
C THR A 38 -26.72 6.03 4.09
N HIS A 39 -27.09 6.83 3.08
CA HIS A 39 -28.46 7.08 2.68
C HIS A 39 -28.80 6.31 1.40
N LYS A 40 -29.85 5.50 1.46
CA LYS A 40 -30.46 4.86 0.27
C LYS A 40 -31.69 5.64 -0.14
N GLU A 41 -31.63 6.28 -1.31
CA GLU A 41 -32.76 7.05 -1.89
C GLU A 41 -34.02 6.21 -2.03
N ASN A 42 -33.86 4.93 -2.48
CA ASN A 42 -34.97 3.99 -2.53
C ASN A 42 -35.43 3.62 -1.10
N GLY A 43 -36.49 4.29 -0.62
CA GLY A 43 -37.11 4.04 0.68
C GLY A 43 -36.61 4.91 1.82
N ASP A 44 -35.87 5.99 1.53
CA ASP A 44 -35.38 6.99 2.51
C ASP A 44 -34.75 6.36 3.77
N LYS A 45 -33.90 5.33 3.55
CA LYS A 45 -33.28 4.57 4.64
C LYS A 45 -31.88 5.07 4.93
N TYR A 46 -31.63 5.33 6.22
CA TYR A 46 -30.31 5.71 6.74
C TYR A 46 -29.77 4.59 7.61
N TYR A 47 -28.47 4.30 7.52
CA TYR A 47 -27.81 3.31 8.35
C TYR A 47 -26.32 3.58 8.48
N ASP A 48 -25.72 3.10 9.57
CA ASP A 48 -24.29 3.19 9.84
C ASP A 48 -23.50 2.47 8.72
N LYS A 49 -22.52 3.17 8.15
CA LYS A 49 -21.69 2.58 7.08
C LYS A 49 -20.82 1.44 7.60
N PHE A 50 -20.25 1.59 8.76
CA PHE A 50 -19.40 0.60 9.39
C PHE A 50 -20.18 -0.14 10.48
N ARG A 51 -20.23 -1.46 10.39
CA ARG A 51 -20.92 -2.33 11.35
C ARG A 51 -20.12 -3.60 11.56
N ASN A 52 -19.97 -4.02 12.83
CA ASN A 52 -19.24 -5.22 13.21
C ASN A 52 -17.79 -5.24 12.65
N ARG A 53 -17.05 -4.13 12.82
CA ARG A 53 -15.71 -3.98 12.24
C ARG A 53 -14.74 -3.42 13.25
N VAL A 54 -13.50 -3.91 13.19
CA VAL A 54 -12.36 -3.18 13.75
C VAL A 54 -12.14 -1.94 12.89
N MET A 55 -12.05 -0.79 13.55
CA MET A 55 -11.97 0.52 12.89
C MET A 55 -10.54 1.06 12.91
N PHE A 56 -10.10 1.55 11.77
CA PHE A 56 -8.80 2.16 11.53
C PHE A 56 -9.03 3.63 11.13
N PRO A 57 -8.79 4.60 12.03
CA PRO A 57 -8.84 6.00 11.64
C PRO A 57 -7.79 6.28 10.55
N ILE A 58 -8.21 6.99 9.52
CA ILE A 58 -7.33 7.47 8.46
C ILE A 58 -7.00 8.93 8.77
N PHE A 59 -5.70 9.21 8.86
CA PHE A 59 -5.22 10.56 9.17
C PHE A 59 -4.65 11.23 7.93
N ASP A 60 -4.83 12.53 7.84
CA ASP A 60 -4.05 13.36 6.92
C ASP A 60 -2.58 13.44 7.39
N TYR A 61 -1.72 14.05 6.59
CA TYR A 61 -0.30 14.22 6.94
C TYR A 61 -0.09 15.10 8.19
N ARG A 62 -1.08 15.88 8.63
CA ARG A 62 -1.04 16.73 9.83
C ARG A 62 -1.45 15.98 11.08
N GLY A 63 -2.18 14.88 10.95
CA GLY A 63 -2.69 14.06 12.06
C GLY A 63 -4.17 14.28 12.36
N ASN A 64 -4.92 14.96 11.49
CA ASN A 64 -6.36 15.08 11.61
C ASN A 64 -7.04 13.83 11.04
N VAL A 65 -8.08 13.33 11.71
CA VAL A 65 -8.88 12.22 11.19
C VAL A 65 -9.72 12.73 10.01
N ILE A 66 -9.55 12.08 8.85
CA ILE A 66 -10.23 12.45 7.60
C ILE A 66 -11.18 11.36 7.10
N GLY A 67 -11.09 10.15 7.63
CA GLY A 67 -11.92 9.01 7.25
C GLY A 67 -11.59 7.78 8.08
N PHE A 68 -12.17 6.65 7.70
CA PHE A 68 -12.00 5.39 8.41
C PHE A 68 -11.86 4.23 7.43
N GLY A 69 -11.05 3.24 7.82
CA GLY A 69 -11.11 1.88 7.31
C GLY A 69 -11.81 0.98 8.33
N GLY A 70 -12.47 -0.08 7.88
CA GLY A 70 -13.08 -1.07 8.75
C GLY A 70 -12.80 -2.48 8.25
N ARG A 71 -12.35 -3.38 9.14
CA ARG A 71 -12.09 -4.79 8.84
C ARG A 71 -13.06 -5.66 9.64
N VAL A 72 -13.74 -6.61 8.99
CA VAL A 72 -14.54 -7.63 9.68
C VAL A 72 -13.65 -8.59 10.45
N LEU A 73 -14.18 -9.15 11.54
CA LEU A 73 -13.53 -10.18 12.34
C LEU A 73 -14.02 -11.60 11.95
N ASP A 74 -15.04 -11.67 11.13
CA ASP A 74 -15.64 -12.89 10.58
C ASP A 74 -15.42 -12.99 9.07
N ASP A 75 -16.04 -13.97 8.39
CA ASP A 75 -15.92 -14.19 6.95
C ASP A 75 -16.85 -13.31 6.10
N SER A 76 -17.50 -12.31 6.70
CA SER A 76 -18.42 -11.44 5.97
C SER A 76 -17.67 -10.55 4.96
N MET A 77 -18.34 -10.23 3.86
CA MET A 77 -17.77 -9.43 2.79
C MET A 77 -18.37 -8.01 2.76
N PRO A 78 -17.62 -7.00 2.35
CA PRO A 78 -16.20 -7.05 2.00
C PRO A 78 -15.31 -7.13 3.25
N LYS A 79 -14.19 -7.87 3.18
CA LYS A 79 -13.23 -8.02 4.27
C LYS A 79 -12.74 -6.65 4.81
N TYR A 80 -12.43 -5.74 3.90
CA TYR A 80 -12.11 -4.34 4.21
C TYR A 80 -13.11 -3.39 3.56
N LEU A 81 -13.49 -2.37 4.30
CA LEU A 81 -14.35 -1.28 3.83
C LEU A 81 -13.70 0.04 4.22
N ASN A 82 -13.61 0.98 3.28
CA ASN A 82 -13.12 2.33 3.54
C ASN A 82 -14.24 3.36 3.45
N SER A 83 -14.03 4.51 4.10
CA SER A 83 -14.85 5.69 3.84
C SER A 83 -14.94 5.97 2.33
N PRO A 84 -16.08 6.45 1.84
CA PRO A 84 -16.16 6.98 0.50
C PRO A 84 -15.32 8.26 0.39
N ASP A 85 -15.09 8.74 -0.83
CA ASP A 85 -14.55 10.07 -1.01
C ASP A 85 -15.52 11.11 -0.44
N THR A 86 -14.98 12.05 0.32
CA THR A 86 -15.71 13.15 0.98
C THR A 86 -14.95 14.45 0.75
N ILE A 87 -15.48 15.56 1.26
CA ILE A 87 -14.77 16.86 1.24
C ILE A 87 -13.44 16.83 2.00
N LEU A 88 -13.29 15.91 2.98
CA LEU A 88 -12.07 15.76 3.80
C LEU A 88 -11.16 14.63 3.32
N PHE A 89 -11.73 13.60 2.71
CA PHE A 89 -11.02 12.37 2.37
C PHE A 89 -11.16 12.01 0.90
N ASN A 90 -10.03 11.85 0.23
CA ASN A 90 -9.95 11.25 -1.08
C ASN A 90 -8.77 10.27 -1.09
N LYS A 91 -9.06 8.99 -1.37
CA LYS A 91 -8.07 7.91 -1.36
C LYS A 91 -6.89 8.18 -2.27
N ARG A 92 -7.11 8.87 -3.39
CA ARG A 92 -6.07 9.13 -4.40
C ARG A 92 -4.96 10.04 -3.90
N TYR A 93 -5.21 10.85 -2.87
CA TYR A 93 -4.27 11.85 -2.36
C TYR A 93 -3.70 11.51 -0.99
N ASN A 94 -4.11 10.39 -0.40
CA ASN A 94 -3.74 10.03 0.96
C ASN A 94 -3.03 8.68 1.01
N LEU A 95 -2.09 8.54 1.93
CA LEU A 95 -1.40 7.30 2.29
C LEU A 95 -1.62 7.03 3.77
N TYR A 96 -2.03 5.82 4.09
CA TYR A 96 -2.19 5.42 5.50
C TYR A 96 -0.85 5.39 6.21
N GLY A 97 -0.81 5.94 7.42
CA GLY A 97 0.39 5.96 8.26
C GLY A 97 1.40 7.07 7.94
N LEU A 98 1.19 7.89 6.90
CA LEU A 98 2.15 8.94 6.54
C LEU A 98 2.38 9.98 7.65
N ASN A 99 1.33 10.29 8.44
CA ASN A 99 1.44 11.18 9.61
C ASN A 99 2.45 10.68 10.65
N TYR A 100 2.65 9.37 10.76
CA TYR A 100 3.65 8.73 11.62
C TYR A 100 4.99 8.58 10.89
N ALA A 101 4.96 7.98 9.69
CA ALA A 101 6.14 7.64 8.92
C ALA A 101 7.05 8.85 8.65
N LYS A 102 6.49 10.02 8.35
CA LYS A 102 7.27 11.24 8.02
C LYS A 102 8.28 11.67 9.09
N LYS A 103 8.04 11.27 10.35
CA LYS A 103 8.94 11.56 11.49
C LYS A 103 10.08 10.54 11.63
N SER A 104 9.93 9.40 10.97
CA SER A 104 10.82 8.24 11.10
C SER A 104 11.55 7.91 9.79
N ILE A 105 11.43 8.75 8.76
CA ILE A 105 12.15 8.59 7.50
C ILE A 105 13.64 8.83 7.77
N LYS A 106 14.42 7.77 7.59
CA LYS A 106 15.88 7.80 7.68
C LYS A 106 16.45 7.44 6.31
N ASN A 107 17.63 8.01 5.99
CA ASN A 107 18.31 7.79 4.71
C ASN A 107 17.41 8.01 3.49
N ASP A 108 16.47 8.95 3.62
CA ASP A 108 15.57 9.36 2.53
C ASP A 108 14.77 8.19 1.91
N THR A 109 14.45 7.17 2.73
CA THR A 109 13.82 5.94 2.30
C THR A 109 12.47 5.72 2.98
N LEU A 110 11.44 5.42 2.17
CA LEU A 110 10.09 5.07 2.60
C LEU A 110 9.75 3.65 2.13
N ILE A 111 9.09 2.89 3.00
CA ILE A 111 8.59 1.55 2.68
C ILE A 111 7.12 1.65 2.31
N LEU A 112 6.74 1.01 1.21
CA LEU A 112 5.38 1.01 0.68
C LEU A 112 4.80 -0.41 0.76
N VAL A 113 3.68 -0.56 1.48
CA VAL A 113 2.92 -1.82 1.62
C VAL A 113 1.49 -1.65 1.12
N GLU A 114 0.71 -2.74 1.01
CA GLU A 114 -0.65 -2.68 0.47
C GLU A 114 -1.70 -2.33 1.52
N GLY A 115 -1.62 -2.92 2.70
CA GLY A 115 -2.71 -2.93 3.67
C GLY A 115 -2.42 -2.31 5.03
N TYR A 116 -3.51 -2.11 5.78
CA TYR A 116 -3.46 -1.61 7.16
C TYR A 116 -2.65 -2.54 8.08
N MET A 117 -2.88 -3.85 7.94
CA MET A 117 -2.26 -4.83 8.84
C MET A 117 -0.78 -4.96 8.60
N ASP A 118 -0.34 -4.94 7.33
CA ASP A 118 1.09 -4.98 7.00
C ASP A 118 1.83 -3.81 7.65
N LEU A 119 1.28 -2.60 7.50
CA LEU A 119 1.83 -1.41 8.12
C LEU A 119 1.87 -1.51 9.64
N ILE A 120 0.73 -1.89 10.26
CA ILE A 120 0.63 -1.96 11.72
C ILE A 120 1.60 -2.98 12.29
N SER A 121 1.71 -4.15 11.67
CA SER A 121 2.65 -5.19 12.07
C SER A 121 4.10 -4.72 11.94
N LEU A 122 4.47 -4.09 10.83
CA LEU A 122 5.81 -3.54 10.66
C LEU A 122 6.13 -2.50 11.74
N VAL A 123 5.20 -1.59 12.03
CA VAL A 123 5.37 -0.57 13.08
C VAL A 123 5.46 -1.20 14.47
N GLU A 124 4.73 -2.27 14.75
CA GLU A 124 4.81 -3.01 16.01
C GLU A 124 6.20 -3.58 16.26
N TYR A 125 6.87 -4.03 15.20
CA TYR A 125 8.25 -4.50 15.27
C TYR A 125 9.29 -3.39 15.13
N GLY A 126 8.87 -2.11 15.11
CA GLY A 126 9.77 -0.95 15.11
C GLY A 126 10.30 -0.57 13.72
N ILE A 127 9.61 -0.96 12.66
CA ILE A 127 9.81 -0.44 11.29
C ILE A 127 8.81 0.69 11.08
N GLU A 128 9.23 1.93 11.24
CA GLU A 128 8.31 3.07 11.37
C GLU A 128 8.17 3.92 10.11
N ASN A 129 9.13 3.86 9.19
CA ASN A 129 9.12 4.61 7.91
C ASN A 129 8.29 3.91 6.83
N VAL A 130 7.08 3.47 7.19
CA VAL A 130 6.20 2.66 6.34
C VAL A 130 4.88 3.37 6.10
N VAL A 131 4.36 3.27 4.87
CA VAL A 131 3.04 3.76 4.45
C VAL A 131 2.30 2.69 3.67
N ALA A 132 0.97 2.75 3.68
CA ALA A 132 0.15 1.83 2.90
C ALA A 132 -0.77 2.56 1.93
N THR A 133 -1.05 1.92 0.78
CA THR A 133 -2.12 2.30 -0.13
C THR A 133 -3.46 1.85 0.45
N LEU A 134 -4.48 2.64 0.36
CA LEU A 134 -5.76 2.42 1.05
C LEU A 134 -6.66 1.38 0.33
N GLY A 135 -6.12 0.18 0.05
CA GLY A 135 -6.82 -0.89 -0.65
C GLY A 135 -7.10 -0.57 -2.12
N THR A 136 -6.25 0.25 -2.73
CA THR A 136 -6.25 0.60 -4.15
C THR A 136 -4.84 0.57 -4.69
N ALA A 137 -4.66 0.38 -6.00
CA ALA A 137 -3.35 0.55 -6.61
C ALA A 137 -2.83 1.98 -6.36
N LEU A 138 -1.50 2.12 -6.25
CA LEU A 138 -0.83 3.40 -6.10
C LEU A 138 -1.26 4.38 -7.21
N THR A 139 -1.43 5.65 -6.85
CA THR A 139 -1.82 6.72 -7.79
C THR A 139 -0.65 7.67 -8.05
N ASN A 140 -0.75 8.45 -9.14
CA ASN A 140 0.25 9.50 -9.44
C ASN A 140 0.31 10.55 -8.32
N GLU A 141 -0.82 10.89 -7.73
CA GLU A 141 -0.95 11.84 -6.64
C GLU A 141 -0.23 11.33 -5.37
N GLN A 142 -0.40 10.05 -5.06
CA GLN A 142 0.35 9.40 -3.97
C GLN A 142 1.85 9.33 -4.28
N GLY A 143 2.24 9.08 -5.53
CA GLY A 143 3.64 9.15 -5.96
C GLY A 143 4.25 10.55 -5.73
N LYS A 144 3.53 11.61 -6.11
CA LYS A 144 3.94 13.00 -5.82
C LYS A 144 4.03 13.27 -4.31
N LEU A 145 3.12 12.67 -3.53
CA LEU A 145 3.16 12.80 -2.08
C LEU A 145 4.39 12.11 -1.48
N ILE A 146 4.72 10.89 -1.92
CA ILE A 146 5.94 10.18 -1.49
C ILE A 146 7.18 11.00 -1.81
N LYS A 147 7.27 11.58 -3.01
CA LYS A 147 8.42 12.39 -3.46
C LYS A 147 8.75 13.55 -2.54
N ARG A 148 7.76 14.11 -1.82
CA ARG A 148 7.97 15.20 -0.85
C ARG A 148 8.72 14.75 0.40
N TYR A 149 8.75 13.45 0.68
CA TYR A 149 9.29 12.91 1.93
C TYR A 149 10.46 11.95 1.73
N ALA A 150 10.58 11.34 0.54
CA ALA A 150 11.64 10.38 0.26
C ALA A 150 12.05 10.38 -1.22
N SER A 151 13.34 10.16 -1.48
CA SER A 151 13.87 9.94 -2.83
C SER A 151 13.97 8.46 -3.19
N THR A 152 13.86 7.57 -2.20
CA THR A 152 13.85 6.11 -2.39
C THR A 152 12.58 5.50 -1.81
N ALA A 153 11.94 4.62 -2.56
CA ALA A 153 10.83 3.81 -2.12
C ALA A 153 11.17 2.33 -2.21
N VAL A 154 10.99 1.60 -1.09
CA VAL A 154 11.09 0.14 -1.05
C VAL A 154 9.68 -0.43 -1.09
N ILE A 155 9.32 -1.09 -2.17
CA ILE A 155 8.02 -1.73 -2.31
C ILE A 155 8.08 -3.12 -1.66
N SER A 156 7.15 -3.37 -0.75
CA SER A 156 6.93 -4.65 -0.07
C SER A 156 5.44 -5.01 -0.17
N TYR A 157 5.03 -5.41 -1.37
CA TYR A 157 3.67 -5.84 -1.67
C TYR A 157 3.55 -7.37 -1.59
N ASP A 158 2.33 -7.88 -1.65
CA ASP A 158 2.05 -9.30 -1.62
C ASP A 158 2.77 -10.05 -2.73
N SER A 159 3.16 -11.30 -2.47
CA SER A 159 3.94 -12.12 -3.41
C SER A 159 3.08 -12.82 -4.49
N ASP A 160 1.75 -12.66 -4.45
CA ASP A 160 0.82 -13.23 -5.42
C ASP A 160 0.80 -12.46 -6.76
N GLU A 161 0.04 -12.97 -7.72
CA GLU A 161 -0.07 -12.33 -9.05
C GLU A 161 -0.66 -10.92 -8.99
N ALA A 162 -1.57 -10.64 -8.05
CA ALA A 162 -2.17 -9.34 -7.90
C ALA A 162 -1.15 -8.33 -7.35
N GLY A 163 -0.39 -8.72 -6.32
CA GLY A 163 0.70 -7.93 -5.75
C GLY A 163 1.84 -7.69 -6.75
N ILE A 164 2.20 -8.69 -7.59
CA ILE A 164 3.17 -8.50 -8.68
C ILE A 164 2.67 -7.43 -9.67
N LYS A 165 1.41 -7.49 -10.10
CA LYS A 165 0.82 -6.49 -11.02
C LYS A 165 0.78 -5.10 -10.36
N ALA A 166 0.43 -5.03 -9.08
CA ALA A 166 0.44 -3.79 -8.31
C ALA A 166 1.85 -3.21 -8.20
N THR A 167 2.87 -4.06 -7.95
CA THR A 167 4.28 -3.68 -7.90
C THR A 167 4.75 -3.09 -9.22
N LEU A 168 4.48 -3.75 -10.35
CA LEU A 168 4.87 -3.25 -11.68
C LEU A 168 4.26 -1.87 -11.95
N ARG A 169 2.98 -1.68 -11.64
CA ARG A 169 2.32 -0.37 -11.77
C ARG A 169 2.90 0.69 -10.83
N ALA A 170 3.21 0.31 -9.60
CA ALA A 170 3.82 1.23 -8.63
C ALA A 170 5.23 1.67 -9.08
N ILE A 171 6.04 0.77 -9.67
CA ILE A 171 7.33 1.10 -10.27
C ILE A 171 7.19 2.22 -11.29
N GLU A 172 6.26 2.10 -12.24
CA GLU A 172 6.04 3.10 -13.28
C GLU A 172 5.70 4.47 -12.67
N ILE A 173 4.74 4.51 -11.75
CA ILE A 173 4.29 5.74 -11.10
C ILE A 173 5.43 6.41 -10.33
N LEU A 174 6.18 5.65 -9.52
CA LEU A 174 7.26 6.19 -8.69
C LEU A 174 8.43 6.68 -9.54
N ARG A 175 8.78 5.96 -10.61
CA ARG A 175 9.82 6.41 -11.54
C ARG A 175 9.46 7.70 -12.26
N HIS A 176 8.20 7.87 -12.66
CA HIS A 176 7.71 9.15 -13.23
C HIS A 176 7.85 10.33 -12.26
N GLN A 177 7.93 10.06 -10.96
CA GLN A 177 8.22 11.08 -9.95
C GLN A 177 9.71 11.20 -9.60
N ASN A 178 10.61 10.56 -10.38
CA ASN A 178 12.05 10.52 -10.10
C ASN A 178 12.35 9.97 -8.69
N ILE A 179 11.67 8.91 -8.29
CA ILE A 179 11.92 8.16 -7.06
C ILE A 179 12.72 6.91 -7.43
N ASN A 180 13.80 6.65 -6.69
CA ASN A 180 14.54 5.40 -6.79
C ASN A 180 13.70 4.27 -6.21
N VAL A 181 13.45 3.20 -7.00
CA VAL A 181 12.54 2.13 -6.60
C VAL A 181 13.33 0.84 -6.38
N LYS A 182 13.17 0.29 -5.19
CA LYS A 182 13.68 -1.03 -4.81
C LYS A 182 12.51 -1.93 -4.44
N ILE A 183 12.66 -3.23 -4.64
CA ILE A 183 11.64 -4.23 -4.33
C ILE A 183 12.20 -5.20 -3.30
N LEU A 184 11.48 -5.34 -2.19
CA LEU A 184 11.80 -6.29 -1.14
C LEU A 184 11.33 -7.68 -1.54
N ASN A 185 12.19 -8.68 -1.34
CA ASN A 185 11.85 -10.07 -1.57
C ASN A 185 11.31 -10.69 -0.29
N LEU A 186 10.03 -11.07 -0.29
CA LEU A 186 9.36 -11.71 0.85
C LEU A 186 9.71 -13.19 1.03
N LYS A 187 10.64 -13.72 0.22
CA LYS A 187 11.07 -15.14 0.25
C LYS A 187 9.86 -16.08 0.15
N ASP A 188 9.66 -16.88 1.21
CA ASP A 188 8.61 -17.89 1.38
C ASP A 188 7.37 -17.37 2.12
N CYS A 189 7.26 -16.04 2.31
CA CYS A 189 6.13 -15.40 2.96
C CYS A 189 5.17 -14.82 1.91
N LYS A 190 3.88 -14.78 2.28
CA LYS A 190 2.83 -14.27 1.42
C LYS A 190 2.83 -12.75 1.36
N ASP A 191 2.97 -12.11 2.51
CA ASP A 191 2.84 -10.68 2.70
C ASP A 191 3.83 -10.16 3.76
N PRO A 192 3.98 -8.83 3.91
CA PRO A 192 4.87 -8.24 4.90
C PRO A 192 4.54 -8.59 6.35
N ASP A 193 3.25 -8.82 6.67
CA ASP A 193 2.79 -9.22 8.00
C ASP A 193 3.34 -10.60 8.37
N ASP A 194 3.20 -11.58 7.49
CA ASP A 194 3.77 -12.92 7.66
C ASP A 194 5.29 -12.86 7.78
N PHE A 195 5.95 -12.05 6.93
CA PHE A 195 7.40 -11.94 6.91
C PHE A 195 7.95 -11.38 8.23
N ILE A 196 7.38 -10.28 8.73
CA ILE A 196 7.88 -9.64 9.97
C ILE A 196 7.63 -10.51 11.20
N LYS A 197 6.52 -11.25 11.24
CA LYS A 197 6.21 -12.21 12.30
C LYS A 197 7.21 -13.36 12.33
N LYS A 198 7.62 -13.86 11.16
CA LYS A 198 8.56 -14.97 11.01
C LYS A 198 10.01 -14.56 11.25
N TYR A 199 10.46 -13.52 10.57
CA TYR A 199 11.89 -13.14 10.52
C TYR A 199 12.24 -11.99 11.46
N LYS A 200 11.27 -11.41 12.17
CA LYS A 200 11.45 -10.30 13.12
C LYS A 200 12.07 -9.06 12.46
N LYS A 201 12.38 -8.07 13.28
CA LYS A 201 12.93 -6.79 12.82
C LYS A 201 14.25 -6.96 12.06
N GLU A 202 15.16 -7.75 12.59
CA GLU A 202 16.50 -7.97 12.04
C GLU A 202 16.41 -8.60 10.64
N GLY A 203 15.55 -9.60 10.46
CA GLY A 203 15.31 -10.22 9.16
C GLY A 203 14.70 -9.26 8.15
N PHE A 204 13.79 -8.38 8.61
CA PHE A 204 13.18 -7.38 7.72
C PHE A 204 14.17 -6.30 7.30
N LEU A 205 15.01 -5.81 8.22
CA LEU A 205 16.07 -4.85 7.90
C LEU A 205 17.08 -5.44 6.91
N LYS A 206 17.47 -6.69 7.10
CA LYS A 206 18.32 -7.40 6.13
C LYS A 206 17.65 -7.52 4.77
N ALA A 207 16.36 -7.83 4.72
CA ALA A 207 15.62 -7.90 3.45
C ALA A 207 15.53 -6.53 2.74
N ILE A 208 15.52 -5.42 3.49
CA ILE A 208 15.62 -4.08 2.91
C ILE A 208 17.00 -3.85 2.30
N GLU A 209 18.08 -4.25 2.98
CA GLU A 209 19.46 -4.16 2.45
C GLU A 209 19.61 -4.99 1.19
N ASP A 210 19.08 -6.22 1.19
CA ASP A 210 19.10 -7.17 0.08
C ASP A 210 18.07 -6.85 -1.04
N SER A 211 17.31 -5.75 -0.90
CA SER A 211 16.27 -5.37 -1.86
C SER A 211 16.85 -5.10 -3.25
N VAL A 212 16.17 -5.62 -4.27
CA VAL A 212 16.65 -5.52 -5.66
C VAL A 212 16.14 -4.27 -6.35
N SER A 213 16.87 -3.80 -7.36
CA SER A 213 16.40 -2.72 -8.22
C SER A 213 15.13 -3.14 -8.99
N HIS A 214 14.32 -2.16 -9.37
CA HIS A 214 13.13 -2.40 -10.19
C HIS A 214 13.46 -3.10 -11.52
N ILE A 215 14.64 -2.89 -12.10
CA ILE A 215 15.08 -3.56 -13.33
C ILE A 215 15.30 -5.05 -13.08
N ILE A 216 16.06 -5.41 -12.02
CA ILE A 216 16.29 -6.82 -11.67
C ILE A 216 14.96 -7.51 -11.37
N PHE A 217 14.04 -6.84 -10.65
CA PHE A 217 12.72 -7.39 -10.39
C PHE A 217 11.96 -7.68 -11.68
N GLN A 218 11.87 -6.71 -12.61
CA GLN A 218 11.18 -6.88 -13.89
C GLN A 218 11.80 -8.01 -14.73
N ILE A 219 13.13 -8.09 -14.79
CA ILE A 219 13.84 -9.17 -15.49
C ILE A 219 13.53 -10.52 -14.84
N ASN A 220 13.50 -10.62 -13.51
CA ASN A 220 13.19 -11.86 -12.80
C ASN A 220 11.75 -12.33 -13.04
N ILE A 221 10.78 -11.39 -13.09
CA ILE A 221 9.39 -11.71 -13.46
C ILE A 221 9.33 -12.17 -14.93
N LEU A 222 10.08 -11.50 -15.80
CA LEU A 222 10.16 -11.89 -17.21
C LEU A 222 10.73 -13.30 -17.39
N LYS A 223 11.83 -13.65 -16.68
CA LYS A 223 12.45 -15.00 -16.71
C LYS A 223 11.43 -16.12 -16.46
N ARG A 224 10.46 -15.90 -15.57
CA ARG A 224 9.45 -16.93 -15.23
C ARG A 224 8.53 -17.32 -16.39
N LYS A 225 8.48 -16.52 -17.46
CA LYS A 225 7.61 -16.74 -18.63
C LYS A 225 8.25 -17.58 -19.73
N PHE A 226 9.55 -17.84 -19.66
CA PHE A 226 10.31 -18.46 -20.72
C PHE A 226 10.97 -19.77 -20.29
N ASP A 227 10.99 -20.74 -21.22
CA ASP A 227 11.73 -21.98 -21.08
C ASP A 227 13.11 -21.78 -21.71
N PHE A 228 14.16 -21.71 -20.90
CA PHE A 228 15.51 -21.42 -21.29
C PHE A 228 16.21 -22.60 -22.04
N ASN A 229 15.53 -23.73 -22.17
CA ASN A 229 15.99 -24.85 -23.00
C ASN A 229 15.61 -24.69 -24.49
N LYS A 230 14.87 -23.63 -24.84
CA LYS A 230 14.40 -23.38 -26.22
C LYS A 230 15.00 -22.07 -26.75
N ASP A 231 15.73 -22.16 -27.86
CA ASP A 231 16.42 -21.02 -28.49
C ASP A 231 15.45 -19.87 -28.82
N GLU A 232 14.23 -20.18 -29.29
CA GLU A 232 13.22 -19.18 -29.59
C GLU A 232 12.80 -18.39 -28.33
N HIS A 233 12.71 -19.05 -27.16
CA HIS A 233 12.41 -18.42 -25.89
C HIS A 233 13.56 -17.55 -25.40
N LEU A 234 14.82 -17.99 -25.59
CA LEU A 234 16.00 -17.18 -25.29
C LEU A 234 16.02 -15.88 -26.10
N ILE A 235 15.74 -15.96 -27.41
CA ILE A 235 15.67 -14.77 -28.26
C ILE A 235 14.57 -13.83 -27.86
N LYS A 236 13.36 -14.33 -27.53
CA LYS A 236 12.23 -13.53 -27.07
C LYS A 236 12.55 -12.88 -25.74
N PHE A 237 13.07 -13.64 -24.78
CA PHE A 237 13.51 -13.12 -23.49
C PHE A 237 14.52 -11.98 -23.65
N ALA A 238 15.57 -12.19 -24.47
CA ALA A 238 16.59 -11.17 -24.70
C ALA A 238 16.00 -9.87 -25.29
N LYS A 239 15.08 -9.97 -26.25
CA LYS A 239 14.38 -8.80 -26.83
C LYS A 239 13.55 -8.05 -25.78
N GLU A 240 12.78 -8.76 -24.96
CA GLU A 240 11.95 -8.13 -23.93
C GLU A 240 12.80 -7.53 -22.80
N ALA A 241 13.87 -8.22 -22.38
CA ALA A 241 14.82 -7.69 -21.40
C ALA A 241 15.54 -6.44 -21.93
N ALA A 242 15.95 -6.43 -23.20
CA ALA A 242 16.52 -5.25 -23.83
C ALA A 242 15.55 -4.05 -23.85
N SER A 243 14.26 -4.31 -24.04
CA SER A 243 13.20 -3.26 -23.97
C SER A 243 13.09 -2.66 -22.57
N ILE A 244 13.21 -3.45 -21.51
CA ILE A 244 13.25 -2.97 -20.13
C ILE A 244 14.51 -2.11 -19.91
N ILE A 245 15.69 -2.61 -20.30
CA ILE A 245 16.96 -1.91 -20.11
C ILE A 245 17.00 -0.59 -20.92
N LYS A 246 16.38 -0.54 -22.07
CA LYS A 246 16.28 0.67 -22.93
C LYS A 246 15.65 1.86 -22.20
N THR A 247 14.77 1.62 -21.22
CA THR A 247 14.11 2.68 -20.45
C THR A 247 15.06 3.44 -19.52
N LEU A 248 16.24 2.93 -19.27
CA LEU A 248 17.26 3.61 -18.45
C LEU A 248 17.88 4.78 -19.24
N SER A 249 18.24 5.84 -18.53
CA SER A 249 18.95 7.00 -19.13
C SER A 249 20.47 6.81 -19.11
N SER A 250 21.00 6.20 -18.05
CA SER A 250 22.43 6.04 -17.82
C SER A 250 23.03 4.93 -18.69
N PRO A 251 24.05 5.23 -19.52
CA PRO A 251 24.77 4.19 -20.29
C PRO A 251 25.48 3.16 -19.39
N VAL A 252 25.98 3.59 -18.23
CA VAL A 252 26.65 2.70 -17.26
C VAL A 252 25.67 1.69 -16.67
N GLU A 253 24.46 2.14 -16.32
CA GLU A 253 23.41 1.24 -15.84
C GLU A 253 22.99 0.25 -16.94
N LYS A 254 22.83 0.72 -18.18
CA LYS A 254 22.53 -0.18 -19.32
C LYS A 254 23.57 -1.28 -19.47
N ASP A 255 24.87 -0.93 -19.48
CA ASP A 255 25.94 -1.91 -19.58
C ASP A 255 25.92 -2.93 -18.44
N PHE A 256 25.69 -2.46 -17.20
CA PHE A 256 25.56 -3.32 -16.04
C PHE A 256 24.43 -4.35 -16.20
N TYR A 257 23.22 -3.91 -16.60
CA TYR A 257 22.08 -4.81 -16.73
C TYR A 257 22.15 -5.69 -17.98
N ILE A 258 22.80 -5.26 -19.06
CA ILE A 258 23.11 -6.13 -20.21
C ILE A 258 23.98 -7.30 -19.75
N LYS A 259 25.06 -7.01 -19.01
CA LYS A 259 25.94 -8.06 -18.44
C LYS A 259 25.21 -8.95 -17.43
N TYR A 260 24.24 -8.42 -16.70
CA TYR A 260 23.40 -9.21 -15.79
C TYR A 260 22.49 -10.20 -16.52
N VAL A 261 21.92 -9.80 -17.66
CA VAL A 261 21.02 -10.62 -18.48
C VAL A 261 21.78 -11.68 -19.29
N SER A 262 23.03 -11.42 -19.68
CA SER A 262 23.85 -12.31 -20.48
C SER A 262 24.46 -13.47 -19.68
N LYS A 263 24.33 -13.49 -18.37
CA LYS A 263 24.71 -14.59 -17.46
C LYS A 263 23.58 -15.57 -17.24
#